data_004525dcc661b1f589c9cbc0319fd50d
#
_entry.id   004525dcc661b1f589c9cbc0319fd50d
#
_cell.length_a   1.000
_cell.length_b   1.000
_cell.length_c   1.000
_cell.angle_alpha   90.00
_cell.angle_beta   90.00
_cell.angle_gamma   90.00
#
_symmetry.space_group_name_H-M   'P 1'
#
loop_
_entity.id
_entity.type
_entity.pdbx_description
1 polymer ?
#
loop_
_entity_poly.entity_id
_entity_poly.type
_entity_poly.pdbx_seq_one_letter_code
_entity_poly.pdbx_strand_id
1 'polypeptide(L)'
;MDVPEGKAVTEDLDEDVYIMQQPIENLYLVATAVMDMFDSLDAVDTIRLSGQKEGNWYIESANEAMANGDMLYAGKYNKPDYELIVSENCSLAIENMMISHSPEVKEMLEDFGIPLIIDYSSYEEHPLGRVEWIKFYGALLGKETEAEEEFSKQVAILEDVSTDEPTEKTIAFFYITSNGLVQVRQASDYVPKMIELAGGKYIFEDLGDPQSSRSTMNMQVEEFYNSAKDVDYIIYNSSIDGGVNSIEELLDKCAVLEDFKAVQNGNVWCTTNDMYQQSMSIGYLIEDIHAMLQGEDEEEMEYLFRLE
;
A
#
# COMPACT_ATOMS: atom_id res chain seq x y z
N MET A 1 -6.43 -24.40 3.45
CA MET A 1 -5.36 -25.11 4.18
C MET A 1 -4.18 -25.27 3.24
N ASP A 2 -3.05 -24.74 3.63
CA ASP A 2 -1.80 -24.93 2.92
C ASP A 2 -1.17 -26.28 3.29
N VAL A 3 -0.62 -27.02 2.31
CA VAL A 3 -0.06 -28.36 2.50
C VAL A 3 1.36 -28.38 1.90
N PRO A 4 2.39 -28.56 2.72
CA PRO A 4 3.76 -28.63 2.23
C PRO A 4 3.98 -29.72 1.19
N GLU A 5 4.97 -29.53 0.31
CA GLU A 5 5.33 -30.50 -0.72
C GLU A 5 5.59 -31.90 -0.13
N GLY A 6 5.05 -32.91 -0.78
CA GLY A 6 5.19 -34.32 -0.36
C GLY A 6 4.37 -34.71 0.88
N LYS A 7 3.53 -33.83 1.43
CA LYS A 7 2.57 -34.14 2.46
C LYS A 7 1.19 -34.45 1.85
N ALA A 8 0.38 -35.19 2.55
CA ALA A 8 -1.00 -35.47 2.17
C ALA A 8 -1.92 -35.13 3.34
N VAL A 9 -3.09 -34.60 3.03
CA VAL A 9 -4.16 -34.40 4.02
C VAL A 9 -4.80 -35.74 4.30
N THR A 10 -4.85 -36.11 5.57
CA THR A 10 -5.38 -37.40 6.02
C THR A 10 -6.66 -37.31 6.87
N GLU A 11 -7.13 -36.05 7.07
CA GLU A 11 -8.29 -35.74 7.87
C GLU A 11 -9.51 -35.42 7.00
N ASP A 12 -10.71 -35.73 7.47
CA ASP A 12 -11.95 -35.22 6.88
C ASP A 12 -12.03 -33.72 7.23
N LEU A 13 -12.02 -32.86 6.20
CA LEU A 13 -12.11 -31.41 6.33
C LEU A 13 -13.54 -30.94 6.06
N ASP A 14 -13.89 -29.79 6.64
CA ASP A 14 -15.16 -29.13 6.36
C ASP A 14 -15.23 -28.72 4.86
N GLU A 15 -16.43 -28.65 4.30
CA GLU A 15 -16.67 -28.36 2.89
C GLU A 15 -16.14 -26.98 2.46
N ASP A 16 -15.95 -26.05 3.41
CA ASP A 16 -15.45 -24.69 3.20
C ASP A 16 -13.91 -24.60 3.20
N VAL A 17 -13.19 -25.72 3.36
CA VAL A 17 -11.72 -25.72 3.42
C VAL A 17 -11.14 -26.05 2.06
N TYR A 18 -10.48 -25.06 1.45
CA TYR A 18 -9.66 -25.29 0.27
C TYR A 18 -8.27 -25.84 0.67
N ILE A 19 -7.88 -26.91 0.01
CA ILE A 19 -6.53 -27.48 0.14
C ILE A 19 -5.64 -26.90 -0.94
N MET A 20 -4.61 -26.19 -0.54
CA MET A 20 -3.60 -25.65 -1.44
C MET A 20 -2.31 -26.45 -1.25
N GLN A 21 -1.95 -27.22 -2.26
CA GLN A 21 -0.74 -28.04 -2.24
C GLN A 21 0.46 -27.23 -2.73
N GLN A 22 1.51 -27.15 -1.93
CA GLN A 22 2.77 -26.58 -2.36
C GLN A 22 3.51 -27.50 -3.36
N PRO A 23 4.31 -26.95 -4.31
CA PRO A 23 4.48 -25.52 -4.58
C PRO A 23 3.23 -24.89 -5.21
N ILE A 24 2.94 -23.64 -4.85
CA ILE A 24 1.83 -22.88 -5.44
C ILE A 24 2.42 -22.04 -6.57
N GLU A 25 1.87 -22.21 -7.77
CA GLU A 25 2.31 -21.57 -9.01
C GLU A 25 1.11 -21.06 -9.80
N ASN A 26 1.34 -20.27 -10.84
CA ASN A 26 0.32 -19.73 -11.73
C ASN A 26 -0.75 -18.92 -11.00
N LEU A 27 -0.31 -18.05 -10.08
CA LEU A 27 -1.20 -17.16 -9.35
C LEU A 27 -1.78 -16.06 -10.25
N TYR A 28 -3.02 -15.65 -9.96
CA TYR A 28 -3.61 -14.42 -10.48
C TYR A 28 -3.62 -13.36 -9.39
N LEU A 29 -2.77 -12.34 -9.52
CA LEU A 29 -2.61 -11.28 -8.54
C LEU A 29 -3.29 -9.98 -9.00
N VAL A 30 -4.30 -9.54 -8.24
CA VAL A 30 -5.04 -8.29 -8.45
C VAL A 30 -4.76 -7.28 -7.33
N ALA A 31 -4.48 -7.76 -6.12
CA ALA A 31 -4.13 -6.94 -4.97
C ALA A 31 -2.72 -6.33 -5.14
N THR A 32 -2.64 -5.05 -5.51
CA THR A 32 -1.37 -4.39 -5.86
C THR A 32 -0.38 -4.29 -4.70
N ALA A 33 -0.85 -4.14 -3.47
CA ALA A 33 0.00 -4.08 -2.29
C ALA A 33 0.72 -5.41 -1.99
N VAL A 34 0.24 -6.52 -2.54
CA VAL A 34 0.82 -7.86 -2.32
C VAL A 34 2.05 -8.11 -3.19
N MET A 35 2.19 -7.42 -4.34
CA MET A 35 3.33 -7.63 -5.25
C MET A 35 4.66 -7.40 -4.55
N ASP A 36 4.78 -6.37 -3.74
CA ASP A 36 6.00 -6.05 -3.00
C ASP A 36 6.36 -7.12 -1.95
N MET A 37 5.33 -7.76 -1.35
CA MET A 37 5.56 -8.90 -0.45
C MET A 37 6.10 -10.11 -1.21
N PHE A 38 5.60 -10.35 -2.44
CA PHE A 38 6.12 -11.43 -3.29
C PHE A 38 7.52 -11.13 -3.81
N ASP A 39 7.82 -9.86 -4.14
CA ASP A 39 9.16 -9.43 -4.52
C ASP A 39 10.15 -9.62 -3.37
N SER A 40 9.81 -9.16 -2.17
CA SER A 40 10.61 -9.33 -0.96
C SER A 40 10.84 -10.81 -0.58
N LEU A 41 9.94 -11.69 -0.99
CA LEU A 41 10.09 -13.14 -0.82
C LEU A 41 10.79 -13.83 -1.99
N ASP A 42 11.27 -13.10 -3.01
CA ASP A 42 11.81 -13.68 -4.26
C ASP A 42 10.85 -14.75 -4.83
N ALA A 43 9.58 -14.35 -5.03
CA ALA A 43 8.48 -15.23 -5.44
C ALA A 43 7.60 -14.65 -6.56
N VAL A 44 8.03 -13.57 -7.24
CA VAL A 44 7.29 -12.97 -8.35
C VAL A 44 7.08 -13.97 -9.49
N ASP A 45 7.97 -14.94 -9.67
CA ASP A 45 7.89 -16.01 -10.66
C ASP A 45 6.70 -16.97 -10.44
N THR A 46 6.11 -16.99 -9.25
CA THR A 46 4.87 -17.75 -8.98
C THR A 46 3.62 -17.07 -9.53
N ILE A 47 3.72 -15.77 -9.87
CA ILE A 47 2.60 -14.97 -10.40
C ILE A 47 2.59 -15.06 -11.91
N ARG A 48 1.68 -15.84 -12.46
CA ARG A 48 1.50 -15.97 -13.92
C ARG A 48 0.60 -14.90 -14.52
N LEU A 49 -0.33 -14.38 -13.72
CA LEU A 49 -1.41 -13.50 -14.18
C LEU A 49 -1.51 -12.25 -13.30
N SER A 50 -1.57 -11.09 -13.95
CA SER A 50 -1.60 -9.78 -13.30
C SER A 50 -2.93 -9.05 -13.52
N GLY A 51 -3.44 -8.42 -12.47
CA GLY A 51 -4.53 -7.46 -12.54
C GLY A 51 -4.12 -6.07 -13.06
N GLN A 52 -2.81 -5.83 -13.16
CA GLN A 52 -2.22 -4.60 -13.70
C GLN A 52 -1.58 -4.85 -15.07
N LYS A 53 -1.60 -3.81 -15.91
CA LYS A 53 -0.94 -3.84 -17.22
C LYS A 53 0.56 -3.62 -17.07
N GLU A 54 1.31 -4.06 -18.08
CA GLU A 54 2.72 -3.70 -18.25
C GLU A 54 2.93 -2.18 -18.12
N GLY A 55 3.97 -1.79 -17.37
CA GLY A 55 4.30 -0.39 -17.10
C GLY A 55 3.46 0.28 -16.00
N ASN A 56 2.51 -0.43 -15.36
CA ASN A 56 1.74 0.07 -14.22
C ASN A 56 2.27 -0.44 -12.88
N TRP A 57 3.28 -1.30 -12.88
CA TRP A 57 3.98 -1.72 -11.68
C TRP A 57 5.13 -0.76 -11.39
N TYR A 58 5.32 -0.43 -10.15
CA TYR A 58 6.52 0.26 -9.64
C TYR A 58 7.58 -0.76 -9.15
N ILE A 59 7.22 -2.02 -9.01
CA ILE A 59 8.12 -3.12 -8.67
C ILE A 59 8.84 -3.58 -9.94
N GLU A 60 10.18 -3.52 -9.93
CA GLU A 60 11.01 -3.78 -11.12
C GLU A 60 10.87 -5.22 -11.62
N SER A 61 10.95 -6.20 -10.71
CA SER A 61 10.80 -7.63 -11.04
C SER A 61 9.46 -7.95 -11.72
N ALA A 62 8.38 -7.27 -11.30
CA ALA A 62 7.06 -7.42 -11.91
C ALA A 62 7.01 -6.86 -13.33
N ASN A 63 7.64 -5.69 -13.57
CA ASN A 63 7.75 -5.12 -14.92
C ASN A 63 8.61 -6.00 -15.83
N GLU A 64 9.72 -6.53 -15.33
CA GLU A 64 10.57 -7.47 -16.08
C GLU A 64 9.83 -8.75 -16.44
N ALA A 65 9.11 -9.36 -15.50
CA ALA A 65 8.31 -10.55 -15.74
C ALA A 65 7.24 -10.31 -16.82
N MET A 66 6.58 -9.15 -16.81
CA MET A 66 5.60 -8.80 -17.85
C MET A 66 6.26 -8.55 -19.21
N ALA A 67 7.38 -7.83 -19.26
CA ALA A 67 8.10 -7.54 -20.49
C ALA A 67 8.64 -8.81 -21.17
N ASN A 68 9.03 -9.81 -20.36
CA ASN A 68 9.50 -11.11 -20.83
C ASN A 68 8.35 -12.07 -21.24
N GLY A 69 7.10 -11.76 -20.87
CA GLY A 69 5.94 -12.62 -21.08
C GLY A 69 5.80 -13.74 -20.04
N ASP A 70 6.57 -13.69 -18.97
CA ASP A 70 6.47 -14.62 -17.85
C ASP A 70 5.22 -14.34 -17.02
N MET A 71 4.79 -13.06 -16.94
CA MET A 71 3.54 -12.61 -16.34
C MET A 71 2.65 -11.93 -17.39
N LEU A 72 1.37 -12.30 -17.44
CA LEU A 72 0.40 -11.81 -18.43
C LEU A 72 -0.68 -10.96 -17.77
N TYR A 73 -1.12 -9.90 -18.45
CA TYR A 73 -2.29 -9.13 -18.00
C TYR A 73 -3.58 -9.91 -18.22
N ALA A 74 -4.28 -10.27 -17.16
CA ALA A 74 -5.52 -11.04 -17.17
C ALA A 74 -6.78 -10.24 -16.76
N GLY A 75 -6.71 -8.92 -16.81
CA GLY A 75 -7.84 -8.04 -16.46
C GLY A 75 -7.82 -7.56 -15.02
N LYS A 76 -8.77 -6.68 -14.69
CA LYS A 76 -8.95 -6.10 -13.34
C LYS A 76 -10.01 -6.88 -12.56
N TYR A 77 -10.10 -6.64 -11.23
CA TYR A 77 -11.08 -7.23 -10.33
C TYR A 77 -12.53 -7.31 -10.85
N ASN A 78 -12.97 -6.34 -11.68
CA ASN A 78 -14.33 -6.25 -12.19
C ASN A 78 -14.48 -6.69 -13.67
N LYS A 79 -13.38 -7.07 -14.31
CA LYS A 79 -13.38 -7.52 -15.71
C LYS A 79 -12.17 -8.41 -15.99
N PRO A 80 -12.07 -9.58 -15.36
CA PRO A 80 -11.00 -10.53 -15.64
C PRO A 80 -11.21 -11.21 -17.00
N ASP A 81 -10.12 -11.67 -17.58
CA ASP A 81 -10.09 -12.51 -18.77
C ASP A 81 -10.17 -13.99 -18.34
N TYR A 82 -11.38 -14.49 -18.15
CA TYR A 82 -11.61 -15.86 -17.67
C TYR A 82 -11.02 -16.93 -18.61
N GLU A 83 -11.01 -16.67 -19.94
CA GLU A 83 -10.45 -17.61 -20.91
C GLU A 83 -8.95 -17.75 -20.71
N LEU A 84 -8.25 -16.63 -20.54
CA LEU A 84 -6.82 -16.61 -20.24
C LEU A 84 -6.54 -17.26 -18.88
N ILE A 85 -7.28 -16.88 -17.82
CA ILE A 85 -7.09 -17.38 -16.46
C ILE A 85 -7.21 -18.91 -16.43
N VAL A 86 -8.21 -19.48 -17.09
CA VAL A 86 -8.40 -20.93 -17.15
C VAL A 86 -7.33 -21.59 -18.03
N SER A 87 -6.97 -20.98 -19.17
CA SER A 87 -5.97 -21.57 -20.08
C SER A 87 -4.56 -21.62 -19.51
N GLU A 88 -4.22 -20.67 -18.64
CA GLU A 88 -2.92 -20.65 -17.91
C GLU A 88 -2.93 -21.51 -16.65
N ASN A 89 -4.00 -22.27 -16.40
CA ASN A 89 -4.15 -23.14 -15.23
C ASN A 89 -3.97 -22.38 -13.88
N CYS A 90 -4.62 -21.23 -13.74
CA CYS A 90 -4.58 -20.46 -12.51
C CYS A 90 -4.93 -21.35 -11.32
N SER A 91 -4.07 -21.36 -10.31
CA SER A 91 -4.24 -22.19 -9.11
C SER A 91 -4.90 -21.45 -7.94
N LEU A 92 -4.76 -20.12 -7.89
CA LEU A 92 -5.26 -19.25 -6.83
C LEU A 92 -5.36 -17.82 -7.35
N ALA A 93 -6.46 -17.13 -7.04
CA ALA A 93 -6.61 -15.70 -7.24
C ALA A 93 -6.40 -14.94 -5.91
N ILE A 94 -5.61 -13.87 -5.95
CA ILE A 94 -5.39 -12.96 -4.82
C ILE A 94 -6.00 -11.61 -5.20
N GLU A 95 -7.17 -11.34 -4.65
CA GLU A 95 -7.98 -10.17 -4.92
C GLU A 95 -7.89 -9.16 -3.76
N ASN A 96 -8.26 -7.92 -4.03
CA ASN A 96 -8.47 -6.92 -3.00
C ASN A 96 -9.95 -6.70 -2.70
N MET A 97 -10.28 -5.89 -1.69
CA MET A 97 -11.67 -5.61 -1.28
C MET A 97 -12.56 -5.02 -2.38
N MET A 98 -11.99 -4.49 -3.47
CA MET A 98 -12.80 -3.97 -4.59
C MET A 98 -13.62 -5.07 -5.27
N ILE A 99 -13.25 -6.36 -5.11
CA ILE A 99 -14.01 -7.50 -5.60
C ILE A 99 -15.45 -7.54 -5.02
N SER A 100 -15.65 -6.96 -3.84
CA SER A 100 -16.98 -6.85 -3.21
C SER A 100 -17.98 -6.04 -4.03
N HIS A 101 -17.50 -5.17 -4.94
CA HIS A 101 -18.34 -4.43 -5.89
C HIS A 101 -18.69 -5.23 -7.16
N SER A 102 -18.12 -6.42 -7.30
CA SER A 102 -18.32 -7.33 -8.45
C SER A 102 -18.43 -8.78 -7.97
N PRO A 103 -19.44 -9.11 -7.11
CA PRO A 103 -19.55 -10.44 -6.51
C PRO A 103 -19.69 -11.56 -7.55
N GLU A 104 -20.24 -11.25 -8.74
CA GLU A 104 -20.32 -12.18 -9.87
C GLU A 104 -18.96 -12.65 -10.38
N VAL A 105 -17.89 -11.83 -10.21
CA VAL A 105 -16.52 -12.22 -10.58
C VAL A 105 -16.01 -13.29 -9.61
N LYS A 106 -16.23 -13.10 -8.32
CA LYS A 106 -15.87 -14.08 -7.31
C LYS A 106 -16.56 -15.42 -7.58
N GLU A 107 -17.89 -15.39 -7.74
CA GLU A 107 -18.68 -16.60 -8.05
C GLU A 107 -18.16 -17.33 -9.30
N MET A 108 -17.82 -16.58 -10.36
CA MET A 108 -17.32 -17.16 -11.60
C MET A 108 -15.94 -17.83 -11.45
N LEU A 109 -15.02 -17.22 -10.68
CA LEU A 109 -13.71 -17.84 -10.40
C LEU A 109 -13.89 -19.14 -9.59
N GLU A 110 -14.75 -19.13 -8.58
CA GLU A 110 -15.08 -20.29 -7.77
C GLU A 110 -15.75 -21.40 -8.59
N ASP A 111 -16.63 -21.06 -9.55
CA ASP A 111 -17.26 -22.01 -10.50
C ASP A 111 -16.25 -22.68 -11.42
N PHE A 112 -15.14 -21.99 -11.76
CA PHE A 112 -14.01 -22.58 -12.47
C PHE A 112 -13.09 -23.41 -11.56
N GLY A 113 -13.38 -23.52 -10.28
CA GLY A 113 -12.58 -24.25 -9.31
C GLY A 113 -11.31 -23.51 -8.88
N ILE A 114 -11.25 -22.19 -9.08
CA ILE A 114 -10.13 -21.36 -8.68
C ILE A 114 -10.42 -20.77 -7.29
N PRO A 115 -9.70 -21.20 -6.25
CA PRO A 115 -9.85 -20.63 -4.92
C PRO A 115 -9.45 -19.15 -4.92
N LEU A 116 -10.01 -18.38 -3.99
CA LEU A 116 -9.82 -16.94 -3.93
C LEU A 116 -9.45 -16.51 -2.52
N ILE A 117 -8.40 -15.72 -2.40
CA ILE A 117 -8.03 -14.99 -1.19
C ILE A 117 -8.36 -13.51 -1.41
N ILE A 118 -9.00 -12.89 -0.44
CA ILE A 118 -9.17 -11.44 -0.41
C ILE A 118 -8.13 -10.87 0.54
N ASP A 119 -7.20 -10.09 -0.01
CA ASP A 119 -6.19 -9.38 0.77
C ASP A 119 -6.80 -8.20 1.52
N TYR A 120 -6.54 -8.14 2.82
CA TYR A 120 -6.97 -7.08 3.72
C TYR A 120 -5.80 -6.25 4.26
N SER A 121 -4.57 -6.48 3.81
CA SER A 121 -3.38 -5.77 4.29
C SER A 121 -3.56 -4.26 4.23
N SER A 122 -4.23 -3.78 3.17
CA SER A 122 -4.51 -2.34 2.98
C SER A 122 -5.52 -1.74 3.98
N TYR A 123 -6.15 -2.57 4.81
CA TYR A 123 -7.11 -2.14 5.83
C TYR A 123 -6.58 -2.25 7.26
N GLU A 124 -5.35 -2.73 7.43
CA GLU A 124 -4.68 -2.69 8.72
C GLU A 124 -4.41 -1.24 9.14
N GLU A 125 -4.82 -0.90 10.35
CA GLU A 125 -4.67 0.45 10.89
C GLU A 125 -3.22 0.71 11.35
N HIS A 126 -2.52 -0.36 11.76
CA HIS A 126 -1.14 -0.24 12.20
C HIS A 126 -0.18 -0.56 11.04
N PRO A 127 0.84 0.29 10.77
CA PRO A 127 1.81 0.06 9.70
C PRO A 127 2.45 -1.32 9.72
N LEU A 128 2.90 -1.80 10.89
CA LEU A 128 3.45 -3.16 11.02
C LEU A 128 2.41 -4.26 10.78
N GLY A 129 1.13 -4.03 11.08
CA GLY A 129 0.08 -4.98 10.75
C GLY A 129 -0.03 -5.20 9.25
N ARG A 130 0.14 -4.13 8.45
CA ARG A 130 0.18 -4.22 6.98
C ARG A 130 1.35 -5.06 6.50
N VAL A 131 2.54 -4.82 7.04
CA VAL A 131 3.76 -5.57 6.70
C VAL A 131 3.68 -7.02 7.17
N GLU A 132 3.04 -7.29 8.31
CA GLU A 132 2.93 -8.65 8.88
C GLU A 132 2.22 -9.65 7.95
N TRP A 133 1.41 -9.18 7.01
CA TRP A 133 0.79 -10.02 5.98
C TRP A 133 1.82 -10.80 5.14
N ILE A 134 3.08 -10.36 5.09
CA ILE A 134 4.14 -11.13 4.45
C ILE A 134 4.29 -12.53 5.05
N LYS A 135 4.01 -12.70 6.37
CA LYS A 135 4.07 -14.00 7.05
C LYS A 135 2.99 -14.95 6.54
N PHE A 136 1.81 -14.42 6.21
CA PHE A 136 0.74 -15.20 5.59
C PHE A 136 1.16 -15.69 4.21
N TYR A 137 1.73 -14.80 3.38
CA TYR A 137 2.22 -15.18 2.05
C TYR A 137 3.47 -16.06 2.13
N GLY A 138 4.36 -15.82 3.10
CA GLY A 138 5.48 -16.72 3.38
C GLY A 138 5.03 -18.15 3.67
N ALA A 139 4.01 -18.31 4.54
CA ALA A 139 3.44 -19.62 4.82
C ALA A 139 2.81 -20.26 3.58
N LEU A 140 2.08 -19.46 2.78
CA LEU A 140 1.47 -19.90 1.52
C LEU A 140 2.51 -20.45 0.53
N LEU A 141 3.67 -19.81 0.46
CA LEU A 141 4.74 -20.11 -0.49
C LEU A 141 5.83 -21.05 0.06
N GLY A 142 5.76 -21.44 1.34
CA GLY A 142 6.80 -22.23 2.02
C GLY A 142 8.08 -21.43 2.27
N LYS A 143 7.97 -20.12 2.48
CA LYS A 143 9.04 -19.15 2.71
C LYS A 143 8.89 -18.43 4.06
N GLU A 144 8.53 -19.17 5.10
CA GLU A 144 8.23 -18.62 6.43
C GLU A 144 9.45 -17.96 7.07
N THR A 145 10.65 -18.50 6.80
CA THR A 145 11.90 -17.95 7.35
C THR A 145 12.23 -16.59 6.74
N GLU A 146 12.14 -16.49 5.43
CA GLU A 146 12.36 -15.25 4.67
C GLU A 146 11.34 -14.18 5.08
N ALA A 147 10.07 -14.57 5.23
CA ALA A 147 9.01 -13.69 5.68
C ALA A 147 9.24 -13.13 7.09
N GLU A 148 9.73 -13.96 8.02
CA GLU A 148 10.08 -13.52 9.38
C GLU A 148 11.29 -12.57 9.37
N GLU A 149 12.27 -12.82 8.51
CA GLU A 149 13.45 -11.96 8.36
C GLU A 149 13.05 -10.58 7.80
N GLU A 150 12.24 -10.53 6.74
CA GLU A 150 11.78 -9.26 6.15
C GLU A 150 10.87 -8.47 7.10
N PHE A 151 9.96 -9.13 7.80
CA PHE A 151 9.15 -8.48 8.83
C PHE A 151 10.02 -7.92 9.97
N SER A 152 11.01 -8.69 10.43
CA SER A 152 11.91 -8.28 11.51
C SER A 152 12.75 -7.06 11.14
N LYS A 153 13.13 -6.88 9.87
CA LYS A 153 13.81 -5.65 9.40
C LYS A 153 12.92 -4.42 9.61
N GLN A 154 11.64 -4.51 9.24
CA GLN A 154 10.71 -3.39 9.42
C GLN A 154 10.46 -3.07 10.89
N VAL A 155 10.40 -4.08 11.75
CA VAL A 155 10.31 -3.89 13.21
C VAL A 155 11.54 -3.16 13.74
N ALA A 156 12.75 -3.55 13.30
CA ALA A 156 14.00 -2.93 13.75
C ALA A 156 14.09 -1.44 13.37
N ILE A 157 13.62 -1.06 12.18
CA ILE A 157 13.55 0.35 11.75
C ILE A 157 12.66 1.15 12.71
N LEU A 158 11.47 0.64 13.03
CA LEU A 158 10.56 1.32 13.93
C LEU A 158 11.10 1.40 15.38
N GLU A 159 11.80 0.37 15.84
CA GLU A 159 12.46 0.40 17.14
C GLU A 159 13.54 1.48 17.21
N ASP A 160 14.30 1.69 16.14
CA ASP A 160 15.34 2.72 16.06
C ASP A 160 14.73 4.13 16.08
N VAL A 161 13.75 4.39 15.22
CA VAL A 161 12.99 5.66 15.19
C VAL A 161 12.36 5.99 16.56
N SER A 162 11.85 4.98 17.28
CA SER A 162 11.16 5.16 18.56
C SER A 162 12.07 5.53 19.72
N THR A 163 13.39 5.56 19.54
CA THR A 163 14.34 5.95 20.60
C THR A 163 14.37 7.45 20.84
N ASP A 164 13.91 8.25 19.88
CA ASP A 164 13.93 9.70 19.96
C ASP A 164 12.66 10.27 20.62
N GLU A 165 12.80 11.45 21.24
CA GLU A 165 11.67 12.13 21.84
C GLU A 165 10.70 12.65 20.77
N PRO A 166 9.39 12.37 20.86
CA PRO A 166 8.41 12.89 19.93
C PRO A 166 8.43 14.41 19.82
N THR A 167 8.20 14.93 18.64
CA THR A 167 8.09 16.37 18.41
C THR A 167 6.64 16.84 18.54
N GLU A 168 6.43 18.12 18.84
CA GLU A 168 5.09 18.74 18.79
C GLU A 168 4.76 19.27 17.37
N LYS A 169 5.56 18.93 16.36
CA LYS A 169 5.39 19.41 15.00
C LYS A 169 4.17 18.77 14.32
N THR A 170 3.38 19.61 13.70
CA THR A 170 2.12 19.23 13.07
C THR A 170 2.30 18.99 11.57
N ILE A 171 1.64 17.94 11.05
CA ILE A 171 1.72 17.51 9.66
C ILE A 171 0.33 17.45 9.05
N ALA A 172 0.15 18.01 7.84
CA ALA A 172 -0.97 17.75 6.97
C ALA A 172 -0.56 16.82 5.83
N PHE A 173 -1.19 15.66 5.73
CA PHE A 173 -1.01 14.69 4.64
C PHE A 173 -2.25 14.67 3.75
N PHE A 174 -2.13 15.03 2.48
CA PHE A 174 -3.28 15.17 1.58
C PHE A 174 -2.89 15.13 0.10
N TYR A 175 -3.89 15.06 -0.78
CA TYR A 175 -3.76 15.42 -2.18
C TYR A 175 -4.99 16.21 -2.67
N ILE A 176 -4.85 16.92 -3.81
CA ILE A 176 -5.93 17.68 -4.45
C ILE A 176 -6.57 16.83 -5.54
N THR A 177 -7.85 16.55 -5.38
CA THR A 177 -8.63 15.77 -6.36
C THR A 177 -8.87 16.55 -7.65
N SER A 178 -9.15 15.86 -8.76
CA SER A 178 -9.42 16.48 -10.07
C SER A 178 -10.59 17.47 -10.09
N ASN A 179 -11.49 17.40 -9.10
CA ASN A 179 -12.59 18.35 -8.91
C ASN A 179 -12.31 19.43 -7.86
N GLY A 180 -11.05 19.57 -7.45
CA GLY A 180 -10.58 20.65 -6.57
C GLY A 180 -10.90 20.47 -5.09
N LEU A 181 -11.30 19.26 -4.66
CA LEU A 181 -11.44 18.95 -3.24
C LEU A 181 -10.10 18.52 -2.64
N VAL A 182 -9.92 18.72 -1.35
CA VAL A 182 -8.78 18.20 -0.61
C VAL A 182 -9.16 16.84 -0.03
N GLN A 183 -8.43 15.79 -0.42
CA GLN A 183 -8.60 14.49 0.19
C GLN A 183 -7.55 14.29 1.29
N VAL A 184 -8.03 14.06 2.50
CA VAL A 184 -7.23 13.81 3.70
C VAL A 184 -7.46 12.41 4.22
N ARG A 185 -6.58 11.93 5.10
CA ARG A 185 -6.74 10.64 5.79
C ARG A 185 -7.66 10.78 7.00
N GLN A 186 -8.49 9.76 7.25
CA GLN A 186 -9.23 9.66 8.50
C GLN A 186 -8.31 9.15 9.61
N ALA A 187 -8.68 9.40 10.87
CA ALA A 187 -7.89 9.04 12.04
C ALA A 187 -7.60 7.53 12.16
N SER A 188 -8.48 6.69 11.62
CA SER A 188 -8.33 5.21 11.60
C SER A 188 -7.46 4.69 10.46
N ASP A 189 -6.95 5.56 9.57
CA ASP A 189 -6.03 5.14 8.51
C ASP A 189 -4.60 4.93 9.07
N TYR A 190 -3.80 4.10 8.41
CA TYR A 190 -2.43 3.81 8.84
C TYR A 190 -1.48 5.01 8.71
N VAL A 191 -1.75 5.99 7.82
CA VAL A 191 -0.88 7.16 7.62
C VAL A 191 -0.81 8.05 8.88
N PRO A 192 -1.92 8.40 9.58
CA PRO A 192 -1.83 9.05 10.88
C PRO A 192 -0.95 8.31 11.87
N LYS A 193 -1.03 6.98 11.88
CA LYS A 193 -0.20 6.15 12.77
C LYS A 193 1.28 6.15 12.36
N MET A 194 1.59 6.20 11.07
CA MET A 194 2.97 6.38 10.59
C MET A 194 3.56 7.72 11.07
N ILE A 195 2.79 8.80 10.95
CA ILE A 195 3.19 10.13 11.41
C ILE A 195 3.44 10.15 12.93
N GLU A 196 2.57 9.50 13.72
CA GLU A 196 2.74 9.35 15.16
C GLU A 196 4.00 8.57 15.51
N LEU A 197 4.24 7.43 14.84
CA LEU A 197 5.43 6.59 15.04
C LEU A 197 6.72 7.31 14.66
N ALA A 198 6.68 8.18 13.64
CA ALA A 198 7.77 9.06 13.28
C ALA A 198 8.03 10.21 14.27
N GLY A 199 7.20 10.36 15.30
CA GLY A 199 7.31 11.42 16.32
C GLY A 199 6.63 12.74 15.95
N GLY A 200 5.80 12.75 14.90
CA GLY A 200 5.00 13.91 14.49
C GLY A 200 3.56 13.85 14.99
N LYS A 201 2.80 14.89 14.67
CA LYS A 201 1.39 15.02 15.02
C LYS A 201 0.53 15.26 13.76
N TYR A 202 -0.34 14.31 13.43
CA TYR A 202 -1.27 14.49 12.33
C TYR A 202 -2.36 15.50 12.68
N ILE A 203 -2.60 16.49 11.81
CA ILE A 203 -3.52 17.62 12.13
C ILE A 203 -4.99 17.18 12.24
N PHE A 204 -5.37 16.06 11.63
CA PHE A 204 -6.74 15.53 11.60
C PHE A 204 -6.89 14.25 12.45
N GLU A 205 -6.23 14.19 13.61
CA GLU A 205 -6.19 13.02 14.50
C GLU A 205 -7.57 12.53 14.98
N ASP A 206 -8.59 13.41 14.99
CA ASP A 206 -9.97 13.11 15.39
C ASP A 206 -10.95 13.03 14.20
N LEU A 207 -10.46 13.07 12.95
CA LEU A 207 -11.32 13.13 11.78
C LEU A 207 -11.86 11.76 11.39
N GLY A 208 -13.17 11.71 11.16
CA GLY A 208 -13.85 10.52 10.65
C GLY A 208 -14.62 9.75 11.72
N ASP A 209 -15.20 8.63 11.32
CA ASP A 209 -15.89 7.70 12.20
C ASP A 209 -14.96 6.51 12.45
N PRO A 210 -14.57 6.22 13.71
CA PRO A 210 -13.72 5.07 14.05
C PRO A 210 -14.30 3.70 13.60
N GLN A 211 -15.60 3.65 13.31
CA GLN A 211 -16.26 2.44 12.81
C GLN A 211 -16.38 2.42 11.27
N SER A 212 -15.90 3.46 10.61
CA SER A 212 -15.93 3.55 9.14
C SER A 212 -14.83 2.68 8.55
N SER A 213 -15.17 1.91 7.53
CA SER A 213 -14.18 1.22 6.67
C SER A 213 -13.49 2.16 5.67
N ARG A 214 -13.79 3.46 5.71
CA ARG A 214 -13.19 4.44 4.80
C ARG A 214 -11.90 4.99 5.40
N SER A 215 -10.83 4.93 4.64
CA SER A 215 -9.51 5.46 5.01
C SER A 215 -9.37 6.97 4.73
N THR A 216 -10.23 7.55 3.89
CA THR A 216 -10.09 8.92 3.43
C THR A 216 -11.40 9.70 3.51
N MET A 217 -11.28 11.04 3.55
CA MET A 217 -12.39 11.99 3.45
C MET A 217 -12.04 13.14 2.52
N ASN A 218 -13.02 13.57 1.73
CA ASN A 218 -12.90 14.79 0.91
C ASN A 218 -13.49 15.97 1.68
N MET A 219 -12.76 17.08 1.74
CA MET A 219 -13.23 18.34 2.31
C MET A 219 -13.09 19.51 1.35
N GLN A 220 -13.83 20.57 1.59
CA GLN A 220 -13.71 21.81 0.82
C GLN A 220 -12.40 22.51 1.17
N VAL A 221 -11.85 23.25 0.21
CA VAL A 221 -10.59 23.99 0.37
C VAL A 221 -10.64 24.96 1.55
N GLU A 222 -11.78 25.63 1.75
CA GLU A 222 -11.96 26.56 2.85
C GLU A 222 -11.94 25.88 4.23
N GLU A 223 -12.49 24.69 4.33
CA GLU A 223 -12.46 23.88 5.55
C GLU A 223 -11.03 23.41 5.85
N PHE A 224 -10.34 22.91 4.82
CA PHE A 224 -8.94 22.53 4.91
C PHE A 224 -8.05 23.69 5.34
N TYR A 225 -8.23 24.86 4.69
CA TYR A 225 -7.49 26.08 5.05
C TYR A 225 -7.67 26.45 6.51
N ASN A 226 -8.91 26.49 7.00
CA ASN A 226 -9.18 26.85 8.39
C ASN A 226 -8.55 25.88 9.41
N SER A 227 -8.42 24.61 9.04
CA SER A 227 -7.89 23.56 9.93
C SER A 227 -6.39 23.42 9.84
N ALA A 228 -5.79 23.64 8.65
CA ALA A 228 -4.41 23.22 8.38
C ALA A 228 -3.44 24.36 8.01
N LYS A 229 -3.88 25.62 7.87
CA LYS A 229 -3.00 26.73 7.45
C LYS A 229 -1.79 26.97 8.37
N ASP A 230 -1.88 26.61 9.64
CA ASP A 230 -0.85 26.84 10.66
C ASP A 230 0.03 25.60 10.90
N VAL A 231 -0.10 24.53 10.09
CA VAL A 231 0.74 23.32 10.21
C VAL A 231 2.21 23.61 9.98
N ASP A 232 3.06 22.83 10.63
CA ASP A 232 4.52 22.97 10.50
C ASP A 232 5.03 22.38 9.20
N TYR A 233 4.42 21.27 8.73
CA TYR A 233 4.80 20.53 7.53
C TYR A 233 3.59 20.14 6.69
N ILE A 234 3.80 20.11 5.39
CA ILE A 234 2.90 19.50 4.40
C ILE A 234 3.62 18.29 3.80
N ILE A 235 2.91 17.17 3.70
CA ILE A 235 3.28 16.03 2.86
C ILE A 235 2.18 15.85 1.81
N TYR A 236 2.52 16.11 0.55
CA TYR A 236 1.61 15.89 -0.58
C TYR A 236 1.69 14.43 -1.03
N ASN A 237 0.54 13.77 -1.13
CA ASN A 237 0.47 12.38 -1.56
C ASN A 237 0.49 12.28 -3.10
N SER A 238 1.62 11.97 -3.67
CA SER A 238 1.83 11.89 -5.12
C SER A 238 1.31 10.61 -5.77
N SER A 239 0.98 9.59 -4.98
CA SER A 239 0.63 8.25 -5.49
C SER A 239 -0.71 8.18 -6.24
N ILE A 240 -1.56 9.21 -6.16
CA ILE A 240 -2.91 9.18 -6.72
C ILE A 240 -3.00 9.88 -8.07
N ASP A 241 -2.41 11.07 -8.20
CA ASP A 241 -2.62 11.97 -9.34
C ASP A 241 -1.35 12.24 -10.16
N GLY A 242 -0.29 11.47 -9.91
CA GLY A 242 1.01 11.62 -10.54
C GLY A 242 1.88 12.67 -9.87
N GLY A 243 1.40 13.27 -8.78
CA GLY A 243 2.17 14.14 -7.90
C GLY A 243 2.39 15.55 -8.42
N VAL A 244 3.35 16.22 -7.78
CA VAL A 244 3.87 17.53 -8.10
C VAL A 244 5.40 17.51 -7.92
N ASN A 245 6.14 18.31 -8.69
CA ASN A 245 7.60 18.35 -8.64
C ASN A 245 8.12 19.70 -8.14
N SER A 246 7.25 20.67 -7.91
CA SER A 246 7.60 21.99 -7.39
C SER A 246 6.47 22.61 -6.61
N ILE A 247 6.80 23.63 -5.81
CA ILE A 247 5.80 24.45 -5.10
C ILE A 247 4.88 25.14 -6.11
N GLU A 248 5.38 25.59 -7.26
CA GLU A 248 4.59 26.23 -8.31
C GLU A 248 3.49 25.27 -8.82
N GLU A 249 3.83 24.02 -9.13
CA GLU A 249 2.85 23.00 -9.54
C GLU A 249 1.81 22.71 -8.45
N LEU A 250 2.22 22.69 -7.18
CA LEU A 250 1.28 22.53 -6.06
C LEU A 250 0.31 23.73 -5.95
N LEU A 251 0.82 24.95 -6.09
CA LEU A 251 0.01 26.17 -6.05
C LEU A 251 -0.91 26.30 -7.26
N ASP A 252 -0.52 25.79 -8.41
CA ASP A 252 -1.40 25.69 -9.60
C ASP A 252 -2.59 24.76 -9.35
N LYS A 253 -2.42 23.70 -8.55
CA LYS A 253 -3.55 22.85 -8.11
C LYS A 253 -4.44 23.54 -7.07
N CYS A 254 -3.85 24.33 -6.16
CA CYS A 254 -4.55 24.98 -5.06
C CYS A 254 -3.81 26.24 -4.57
N ALA A 255 -4.14 27.39 -5.17
CA ALA A 255 -3.47 28.67 -4.87
C ALA A 255 -3.55 29.11 -3.40
N VAL A 256 -4.59 28.67 -2.66
CA VAL A 256 -4.78 29.00 -1.23
C VAL A 256 -3.62 28.48 -0.36
N LEU A 257 -2.91 27.47 -0.82
CA LEU A 257 -1.75 26.90 -0.07
C LEU A 257 -0.59 27.90 0.06
N GLU A 258 -0.54 28.97 -0.76
CA GLU A 258 0.47 30.04 -0.64
C GLU A 258 0.47 30.69 0.76
N ASP A 259 -0.69 30.77 1.41
CA ASP A 259 -0.85 31.37 2.75
C ASP A 259 -0.52 30.40 3.90
N PHE A 260 -0.19 29.12 3.60
CA PHE A 260 0.12 28.16 4.64
C PHE A 260 1.50 28.39 5.24
N LYS A 261 1.60 28.28 6.58
CA LYS A 261 2.86 28.39 7.31
C LYS A 261 3.94 27.45 6.76
N ALA A 262 3.58 26.20 6.44
CA ALA A 262 4.52 25.24 5.89
C ALA A 262 5.09 25.69 4.53
N VAL A 263 4.26 26.25 3.64
CA VAL A 263 4.71 26.76 2.33
C VAL A 263 5.63 27.95 2.51
N GLN A 264 5.26 28.92 3.37
CA GLN A 264 6.06 30.10 3.64
C GLN A 264 7.43 29.78 4.26
N ASN A 265 7.54 28.66 5.00
CA ASN A 265 8.79 28.21 5.62
C ASN A 265 9.56 27.20 4.76
N GLY A 266 9.06 26.82 3.59
CA GLY A 266 9.67 25.81 2.71
C GLY A 266 9.61 24.38 3.30
N ASN A 267 8.63 24.08 4.14
CA ASN A 267 8.40 22.76 4.75
C ASN A 267 7.32 21.99 3.98
N VAL A 268 7.50 21.87 2.69
CA VAL A 268 6.58 21.16 1.79
C VAL A 268 7.29 19.97 1.17
N TRP A 269 6.72 18.81 1.39
CA TRP A 269 7.28 17.53 0.95
C TRP A 269 6.26 16.75 0.12
N CYS A 270 6.74 15.82 -0.69
CA CYS A 270 5.94 14.88 -1.46
C CYS A 270 6.36 13.44 -1.17
N THR A 271 5.40 12.53 -1.23
CA THR A 271 5.74 11.10 -1.34
C THR A 271 6.17 10.77 -2.76
N THR A 272 6.94 9.69 -2.92
CA THR A 272 7.11 9.03 -4.22
C THR A 272 5.76 8.50 -4.75
N ASN A 273 5.68 8.21 -6.05
CA ASN A 273 4.44 7.77 -6.71
C ASN A 273 4.05 6.32 -6.40
N ASP A 274 4.96 5.54 -5.85
CA ASP A 274 4.87 4.10 -5.64
C ASP A 274 4.38 3.67 -4.25
N MET A 275 4.18 4.61 -3.33
CA MET A 275 3.82 4.40 -1.92
C MET A 275 2.79 3.28 -1.69
N TYR A 276 1.79 3.12 -2.59
CA TYR A 276 0.75 2.10 -2.42
C TYR A 276 1.13 0.72 -2.96
N GLN A 277 2.22 0.61 -3.69
CA GLN A 277 2.76 -0.65 -4.15
C GLN A 277 3.95 -1.12 -3.32
N GLN A 278 4.61 -0.20 -2.60
CA GLN A 278 5.76 -0.43 -1.73
C GLN A 278 5.33 -0.77 -0.29
N SER A 279 4.57 -1.85 -0.13
CA SER A 279 4.01 -2.23 1.18
C SER A 279 5.06 -2.69 2.19
N MET A 280 6.20 -3.19 1.70
CA MET A 280 7.34 -3.61 2.52
C MET A 280 8.32 -2.46 2.81
N SER A 281 8.04 -1.25 2.32
CA SER A 281 8.85 -0.05 2.56
C SER A 281 8.24 0.92 3.57
N ILE A 282 7.19 0.52 4.26
CA ILE A 282 6.46 1.37 5.22
C ILE A 282 7.37 1.85 6.36
N GLY A 283 8.27 0.99 6.85
CA GLY A 283 9.25 1.36 7.88
C GLY A 283 10.19 2.47 7.41
N TYR A 284 10.71 2.39 6.19
CA TYR A 284 11.57 3.41 5.60
C TYR A 284 10.84 4.74 5.39
N LEU A 285 9.57 4.72 4.98
CA LEU A 285 8.77 5.95 4.90
C LEU A 285 8.55 6.59 6.29
N ILE A 286 8.41 5.80 7.36
CA ILE A 286 8.35 6.32 8.73
C ILE A 286 9.70 6.93 9.12
N GLU A 287 10.81 6.31 8.77
CA GLU A 287 12.17 6.82 8.97
C GLU A 287 12.37 8.14 8.23
N ASP A 288 11.95 8.26 6.97
CA ASP A 288 12.00 9.51 6.19
C ASP A 288 11.17 10.63 6.85
N ILE A 289 9.95 10.32 7.33
CA ILE A 289 9.12 11.30 8.05
C ILE A 289 9.83 11.73 9.35
N HIS A 290 10.47 10.80 10.05
CA HIS A 290 11.25 11.10 11.25
C HIS A 290 12.43 12.02 10.93
N ALA A 291 13.24 11.68 9.93
CA ALA A 291 14.38 12.47 9.46
C ALA A 291 13.95 13.90 9.02
N MET A 292 12.83 14.01 8.29
CA MET A 292 12.20 15.29 7.97
C MET A 292 11.89 16.12 9.23
N LEU A 293 11.32 15.48 10.26
CA LEU A 293 10.99 16.15 11.51
C LEU A 293 12.22 16.58 12.31
N GLN A 294 13.31 15.83 12.23
CA GLN A 294 14.59 16.20 12.86
C GLN A 294 15.35 17.26 12.06
N GLY A 295 15.00 17.48 10.79
CA GLY A 295 15.64 18.44 9.89
C GLY A 295 16.94 17.89 9.32
N GLU A 296 16.99 16.59 9.10
CA GLU A 296 18.10 15.88 8.48
C GLU A 296 18.17 16.12 6.97
N ASP A 297 19.25 15.65 6.35
CA ASP A 297 19.51 15.88 4.93
C ASP A 297 18.56 15.02 4.08
N GLU A 298 17.85 15.65 3.14
CA GLU A 298 16.94 14.97 2.21
C GLU A 298 17.64 14.03 1.22
N GLU A 299 18.96 14.20 1.01
CA GLU A 299 19.73 13.31 0.12
C GLU A 299 19.78 11.85 0.61
N GLU A 300 19.46 11.61 1.88
CA GLU A 300 19.42 10.29 2.48
C GLU A 300 17.99 9.67 2.48
N MET A 301 16.95 10.43 2.07
CA MET A 301 15.56 9.98 2.04
C MET A 301 15.23 9.30 0.71
N GLU A 302 14.46 8.23 0.77
CA GLU A 302 14.08 7.42 -0.40
C GLU A 302 12.63 7.64 -0.85
N TYR A 303 11.73 7.84 0.10
CA TYR A 303 10.27 7.89 -0.14
C TYR A 303 9.66 9.28 0.03
N LEU A 304 10.43 10.23 0.57
CA LEU A 304 10.04 11.63 0.66
C LEU A 304 11.06 12.52 -0.05
N PHE A 305 10.56 13.55 -0.72
CA PHE A 305 11.38 14.61 -1.29
C PHE A 305 10.76 15.98 -1.04
N ARG A 306 11.61 16.97 -0.84
CA ARG A 306 11.21 18.35 -0.58
C ARG A 306 10.86 19.06 -1.88
N LEU A 307 9.76 19.83 -1.87
CA LEU A 307 9.42 20.70 -3.01
C LEU A 307 10.17 22.04 -2.92
N GLU A 308 10.73 22.47 -4.03
CA GLU A 308 11.37 23.77 -4.21
C GLU A 308 10.54 24.72 -5.10
#